data_7197c12918ee6888e0931c09a13b8c6b
#
_entry.id   7197c12918ee6888e0931c09a13b8c6b
#
_cell.length_a   1.000
_cell.length_b   1.000
_cell.length_c   1.000
_cell.angle_alpha   90.00
_cell.angle_beta   90.00
_cell.angle_gamma   90.00
#
_symmetry.space_group_name_H-M   'P 1'
#
loop_
_entity.id
_entity.type
_entity.pdbx_description
1 polymer ?
#
loop_
_entity_poly.entity_id
_entity_poly.type
_entity_poly.pdbx_seq_one_letter_code
_entity_poly.pdbx_strand_id
1 'polypeptide(L)'
;IGIKTFVYGLEIEIIYLLALISSVLIISFVGLLDDIGVKKNEVETKEGLDIRVGLPQWLKPLITLPAAIPLMVVKAGVTTMSIPFIGTIDFGIIYPLILIPIGVVGASNAINLLGGFNGSEAGMGLIYTLALGLYALIHGSISSIVFLIAFAALLGFIEYNWYPAKILPGDSLTYLLGST
;
A
#
# COMPACT_ATOMS: atom_id res chain seq x y z
N ILE A 1 0.57 7.12 38.10
CA ILE A 1 0.02 6.29 37.01
C ILE A 1 0.45 6.87 35.63
N GLY A 2 0.70 8.21 35.51
CA GLY A 2 0.82 8.86 34.19
C GLY A 2 2.03 8.47 33.31
N ILE A 3 3.26 8.51 33.82
CA ILE A 3 4.47 8.49 32.98
C ILE A 3 4.75 7.09 32.39
N LYS A 4 4.69 6.03 33.19
CA LYS A 4 4.93 4.67 32.68
C LYS A 4 3.88 4.24 31.66
N THR A 5 2.62 4.57 31.87
CA THR A 5 1.52 4.25 30.93
C THR A 5 1.65 5.05 29.65
N PHE A 6 2.08 6.32 29.74
CA PHE A 6 2.33 7.16 28.57
C PHE A 6 3.50 6.65 27.73
N VAL A 7 4.64 6.32 28.38
CA VAL A 7 5.83 5.78 27.69
C VAL A 7 5.50 4.44 27.03
N TYR A 8 4.79 3.53 27.72
CA TYR A 8 4.40 2.25 27.17
C TYR A 8 3.42 2.37 25.99
N GLY A 9 2.47 3.30 26.05
CA GLY A 9 1.59 3.61 24.94
C GLY A 9 2.36 4.11 23.70
N LEU A 10 3.32 5.00 23.90
CA LEU A 10 4.17 5.53 22.84
C LEU A 10 5.06 4.44 22.20
N GLU A 11 5.60 3.52 22.99
CA GLU A 11 6.38 2.37 22.48
C GLU A 11 5.55 1.48 21.56
N ILE A 12 4.30 1.18 21.92
CA ILE A 12 3.39 0.39 21.09
C ILE A 12 3.10 1.10 19.78
N GLU A 13 2.78 2.39 19.80
CA GLU A 13 2.50 3.16 18.59
C GLU A 13 3.71 3.22 17.65
N ILE A 14 4.92 3.34 18.20
CA ILE A 14 6.16 3.32 17.42
C ILE A 14 6.35 1.94 16.75
N ILE A 15 6.05 0.84 17.44
CA ILE A 15 6.15 -0.51 16.85
C ILE A 15 5.19 -0.66 15.66
N TYR A 16 3.94 -0.19 15.78
CA TYR A 16 2.99 -0.20 14.66
C TYR A 16 3.44 0.69 13.50
N LEU A 17 3.98 1.87 13.80
CA LEU A 17 4.54 2.76 12.79
C LEU A 17 5.72 2.12 12.04
N LEU A 18 6.65 1.49 12.78
CA LEU A 18 7.78 0.79 12.18
C LEU A 18 7.34 -0.40 11.32
N ALA A 19 6.33 -1.15 11.76
CA ALA A 19 5.76 -2.24 10.98
C ALA A 19 5.12 -1.73 9.68
N LEU A 20 4.38 -0.62 9.74
CA LEU A 20 3.79 0.01 8.56
C LEU A 20 4.88 0.48 7.58
N ILE A 21 5.87 1.23 8.06
CA ILE A 21 6.98 1.69 7.24
C ILE A 21 7.73 0.50 6.61
N SER A 22 7.98 -0.56 7.38
CA SER A 22 8.63 -1.77 6.87
C SER A 22 7.81 -2.43 5.76
N SER A 23 6.49 -2.55 5.93
CA SER A 23 5.57 -3.07 4.92
C SER A 23 5.63 -2.25 3.63
N VAL A 24 5.53 -0.93 3.75
CA VAL A 24 5.59 0.02 2.63
C VAL A 24 6.93 -0.07 1.89
N LEU A 25 8.05 -0.15 2.62
CA LEU A 25 9.38 -0.28 2.01
C LEU A 25 9.55 -1.62 1.28
N ILE A 26 9.11 -2.72 1.88
CA ILE A 26 9.19 -4.05 1.24
C ILE A 26 8.39 -4.06 -0.06
N ILE A 27 7.16 -3.58 -0.03
CA ILE A 27 6.30 -3.63 -1.22
C ILE A 27 6.76 -2.67 -2.31
N SER A 28 7.26 -1.49 -1.93
CA SER A 28 7.85 -0.54 -2.87
C SER A 28 9.10 -1.12 -3.55
N PHE A 29 9.92 -1.85 -2.79
CA PHE A 29 11.08 -2.55 -3.34
C PHE A 29 10.67 -3.69 -4.28
N VAL A 30 9.64 -4.44 -3.95
CA VAL A 30 9.07 -5.47 -4.84
C VAL A 30 8.58 -4.84 -6.14
N GLY A 31 7.87 -3.71 -6.08
CA GLY A 31 7.44 -2.98 -7.26
C GLY A 31 8.62 -2.47 -8.10
N LEU A 32 9.67 -1.98 -7.45
CA LEU A 32 10.90 -1.57 -8.14
C LEU A 32 11.57 -2.73 -8.87
N LEU A 33 11.59 -3.92 -8.28
CA LEU A 33 12.11 -5.12 -8.94
C LEU A 33 11.26 -5.54 -10.14
N ASP A 34 9.93 -5.38 -10.07
CA ASP A 34 9.04 -5.60 -11.21
C ASP A 34 9.32 -4.58 -12.32
N ASP A 35 9.43 -3.30 -11.98
CA ASP A 35 9.75 -2.22 -12.94
C ASP A 35 11.10 -2.43 -13.64
N ILE A 36 12.15 -2.89 -12.92
CA ILE A 36 13.49 -3.16 -13.48
C ILE A 36 13.51 -4.50 -14.22
N GLY A 37 12.75 -5.49 -13.73
CA GLY A 37 12.71 -6.85 -14.27
C GLY A 37 12.00 -6.97 -15.62
N VAL A 38 11.42 -5.88 -16.13
CA VAL A 38 10.80 -5.82 -17.45
C VAL A 38 11.86 -6.12 -18.51
N LYS A 39 11.93 -7.38 -18.96
CA LYS A 39 12.74 -7.76 -20.11
C LYS A 39 12.12 -7.14 -21.36
N LYS A 40 12.94 -6.43 -22.14
CA LYS A 40 12.68 -6.22 -23.56
C LYS A 40 12.69 -7.60 -24.22
N ASN A 41 11.57 -8.29 -24.22
CA ASN A 41 11.41 -9.36 -25.18
C ASN A 41 11.11 -8.65 -26.50
N GLU A 42 12.08 -8.66 -27.40
CA GLU A 42 11.89 -8.37 -28.81
C GLU A 42 10.91 -9.42 -29.37
N VAL A 43 9.67 -9.31 -29.02
CA VAL A 43 8.61 -9.96 -29.81
C VAL A 43 8.43 -9.00 -30.96
N GLU A 44 9.05 -9.33 -32.10
CA GLU A 44 8.71 -8.71 -33.39
C GLU A 44 7.22 -8.93 -33.63
N THR A 45 6.41 -8.04 -33.11
CA THR A 45 5.05 -7.87 -33.61
C THR A 45 5.18 -7.30 -35.01
N LYS A 46 4.34 -7.76 -35.93
CA LYS A 46 4.29 -7.29 -37.34
C LYS A 46 4.18 -5.78 -37.50
N GLU A 47 4.09 -5.04 -36.42
CA GLU A 47 3.93 -3.57 -36.33
C GLU A 47 5.12 -2.86 -35.67
N GLY A 48 6.22 -3.55 -35.32
CA GLY A 48 7.44 -2.93 -34.78
C GLY A 48 7.28 -2.27 -33.40
N LEU A 49 6.25 -2.64 -32.63
CA LEU A 49 6.02 -2.13 -31.28
C LEU A 49 6.79 -2.95 -30.24
N ASP A 50 7.70 -2.33 -29.52
CA ASP A 50 8.38 -2.90 -28.34
C ASP A 50 7.34 -3.20 -27.24
N ILE A 51 6.94 -4.46 -27.08
CA ILE A 51 6.06 -4.88 -25.98
C ILE A 51 6.94 -5.10 -24.74
N ARG A 52 6.72 -4.30 -23.72
CA ARG A 52 7.30 -4.53 -22.39
C ARG A 52 6.54 -5.66 -21.70
N VAL A 53 7.19 -6.77 -21.44
CA VAL A 53 6.61 -7.90 -20.72
C VAL A 53 7.11 -7.86 -19.28
N GLY A 54 6.25 -7.39 -18.36
CA GLY A 54 6.47 -7.46 -16.92
C GLY A 54 6.24 -8.87 -16.36
N LEU A 55 6.23 -9.00 -15.04
CA LEU A 55 5.92 -10.26 -14.38
C LEU A 55 4.51 -10.77 -14.72
N PRO A 56 4.33 -12.09 -14.81
CA PRO A 56 3.00 -12.67 -15.01
C PRO A 56 2.02 -12.22 -13.93
N GLN A 57 0.79 -11.90 -14.30
CA GLN A 57 -0.21 -11.36 -13.36
C GLN A 57 -0.48 -12.28 -12.15
N TRP A 58 -0.44 -13.61 -12.34
CA TRP A 58 -0.62 -14.57 -11.25
C TRP A 58 0.54 -14.57 -10.22
N LEU A 59 1.73 -14.12 -10.62
CA LEU A 59 2.90 -14.06 -9.76
C LEU A 59 2.91 -12.81 -8.88
N LYS A 60 2.28 -11.73 -9.33
CA LYS A 60 2.26 -10.44 -8.61
C LYS A 60 1.71 -10.55 -7.17
N PRO A 61 0.61 -11.26 -6.89
CA PRO A 61 0.16 -11.49 -5.52
C PRO A 61 1.17 -12.25 -4.65
N LEU A 62 1.92 -13.19 -5.23
CA LEU A 62 2.89 -13.99 -4.47
C LEU A 62 4.12 -13.16 -4.07
N ILE A 63 4.62 -12.30 -4.97
CA ILE A 63 5.79 -11.46 -4.68
C ILE A 63 5.47 -10.29 -3.75
N THR A 64 4.21 -9.85 -3.67
CA THR A 64 3.76 -8.80 -2.75
C THR A 64 3.46 -9.33 -1.34
N LEU A 65 3.28 -10.65 -1.18
CA LEU A 65 2.94 -11.30 0.10
C LEU A 65 3.93 -10.99 1.26
N PRO A 66 5.27 -10.94 1.04
CA PRO A 66 6.22 -10.61 2.11
C PRO A 66 5.98 -9.26 2.79
N ALA A 67 5.35 -8.31 2.08
CA ALA A 67 5.04 -6.99 2.64
C ALA A 67 4.00 -7.06 3.78
N ALA A 68 3.19 -8.12 3.85
CA ALA A 68 2.25 -8.31 4.94
C ALA A 68 2.92 -8.76 6.25
N ILE A 69 4.12 -9.35 6.19
CA ILE A 69 4.77 -9.97 7.37
C ILE A 69 4.94 -9.00 8.54
N PRO A 70 5.46 -7.76 8.38
CA PRO A 70 5.61 -6.85 9.51
C PRO A 70 4.28 -6.58 10.22
N LEU A 71 3.20 -6.37 9.47
CA LEU A 71 1.86 -6.11 10.01
C LEU A 71 1.25 -7.35 10.69
N MET A 72 1.52 -8.54 10.16
CA MET A 72 1.11 -9.80 10.77
C MET A 72 1.78 -10.02 12.12
N VAL A 73 3.09 -9.74 12.22
CA VAL A 73 3.88 -9.94 13.45
C VAL A 73 3.37 -9.06 14.57
N VAL A 74 3.08 -7.80 14.28
CA VAL A 74 2.53 -6.86 15.28
C VAL A 74 1.01 -7.01 15.46
N LYS A 75 0.35 -7.89 14.69
CA LYS A 75 -1.11 -8.07 14.69
C LYS A 75 -1.84 -6.74 14.48
N ALA A 76 -1.39 -5.97 13.48
CA ALA A 76 -1.93 -4.65 13.20
C ALA A 76 -3.44 -4.69 12.96
N GLY A 77 -4.17 -3.76 13.58
CA GLY A 77 -5.62 -3.66 13.47
C GLY A 77 -6.38 -4.32 14.62
N VAL A 78 -7.63 -4.66 14.37
CA VAL A 78 -8.55 -5.22 15.38
C VAL A 78 -9.08 -6.57 14.93
N THR A 79 -8.99 -7.57 15.80
CA THR A 79 -9.47 -8.94 15.52
C THR A 79 -10.98 -9.06 15.53
N THR A 80 -11.64 -8.11 16.20
CA THR A 80 -13.10 -8.12 16.40
C THR A 80 -13.78 -7.13 15.47
N MET A 81 -14.65 -7.58 14.60
CA MET A 81 -15.39 -6.74 13.65
C MET A 81 -16.90 -6.87 13.87
N SER A 82 -17.59 -5.72 13.90
CA SER A 82 -19.05 -5.67 13.90
C SER A 82 -19.56 -5.63 12.46
N ILE A 83 -20.18 -6.72 12.03
CA ILE A 83 -20.73 -6.84 10.68
C ILE A 83 -22.23 -6.53 10.75
N PRO A 84 -22.77 -5.58 9.96
CA PRO A 84 -24.20 -5.31 9.91
C PRO A 84 -24.98 -6.59 9.64
N PHE A 85 -26.10 -6.78 10.38
CA PHE A 85 -27.02 -7.92 10.31
C PHE A 85 -26.50 -9.26 10.84
N ILE A 86 -25.16 -9.41 11.06
CA ILE A 86 -24.55 -10.67 11.54
C ILE A 86 -24.15 -10.55 13.02
N GLY A 87 -23.73 -9.33 13.43
CA GLY A 87 -23.24 -9.08 14.76
C GLY A 87 -21.71 -8.98 14.84
N THR A 88 -21.18 -9.13 16.05
CA THR A 88 -19.75 -9.01 16.31
C THR A 88 -19.06 -10.36 16.17
N ILE A 89 -18.08 -10.45 15.29
CA ILE A 89 -17.26 -11.65 15.05
C ILE A 89 -15.83 -11.36 15.50
N ASP A 90 -15.27 -12.26 16.31
CA ASP A 90 -13.84 -12.27 16.63
C ASP A 90 -13.13 -13.31 15.76
N PHE A 91 -12.23 -12.82 14.89
CA PHE A 91 -11.45 -13.65 14.00
C PHE A 91 -10.20 -14.25 14.67
N GLY A 92 -9.86 -13.82 15.88
CA GLY A 92 -8.72 -14.35 16.64
C GLY A 92 -7.44 -14.40 15.80
N ILE A 93 -6.82 -15.58 15.73
CA ILE A 93 -5.55 -15.81 14.99
C ILE A 93 -5.72 -15.76 13.46
N ILE A 94 -6.93 -15.97 12.95
CA ILE A 94 -7.24 -15.90 11.51
C ILE A 94 -7.03 -14.47 10.99
N TYR A 95 -7.30 -13.47 11.82
CA TYR A 95 -7.12 -12.07 11.44
C TYR A 95 -5.69 -11.77 10.97
N PRO A 96 -4.63 -11.94 11.80
CA PRO A 96 -3.27 -11.64 11.37
C PRO A 96 -2.74 -12.61 10.32
N LEU A 97 -3.15 -13.88 10.29
CA LEU A 97 -2.59 -14.86 9.39
C LEU A 97 -3.23 -14.88 8.00
N ILE A 98 -4.48 -14.47 7.88
CA ILE A 98 -5.24 -14.55 6.63
C ILE A 98 -5.73 -13.18 6.18
N LEU A 99 -6.41 -12.43 7.06
CA LEU A 99 -7.05 -11.17 6.65
C LEU A 99 -6.03 -10.07 6.37
N ILE A 100 -4.96 -9.94 7.18
CA ILE A 100 -3.91 -8.96 6.92
C ILE A 100 -3.22 -9.25 5.57
N PRO A 101 -2.71 -10.46 5.26
CA PRO A 101 -2.14 -10.75 3.96
C PRO A 101 -3.10 -10.49 2.79
N ILE A 102 -4.35 -10.92 2.89
CA ILE A 102 -5.35 -10.66 1.86
C ILE A 102 -5.56 -9.15 1.67
N GLY A 103 -5.63 -8.38 2.76
CA GLY A 103 -5.78 -6.94 2.71
C GLY A 103 -4.61 -6.27 1.99
N VAL A 104 -3.38 -6.51 2.44
CA VAL A 104 -2.16 -5.90 1.87
C VAL A 104 -1.98 -6.30 0.41
N VAL A 105 -2.02 -7.60 0.11
CA VAL A 105 -1.85 -8.12 -1.25
C VAL A 105 -2.98 -7.66 -2.17
N GLY A 106 -4.22 -7.74 -1.68
CA GLY A 106 -5.40 -7.36 -2.44
C GLY A 106 -5.42 -5.88 -2.79
N ALA A 107 -5.21 -5.00 -1.80
CA ALA A 107 -5.21 -3.55 -2.02
C ALA A 107 -4.06 -3.11 -2.94
N SER A 108 -2.85 -3.63 -2.72
CA SER A 108 -1.69 -3.29 -3.54
C SER A 108 -1.88 -3.70 -5.00
N ASN A 109 -2.33 -4.92 -5.24
CA ASN A 109 -2.58 -5.39 -6.60
C ASN A 109 -3.80 -4.70 -7.24
N ALA A 110 -4.83 -4.34 -6.45
CA ALA A 110 -5.98 -3.61 -6.97
C ALA A 110 -5.60 -2.23 -7.48
N ILE A 111 -4.82 -1.45 -6.73
CA ILE A 111 -4.32 -0.13 -7.18
C ILE A 111 -3.46 -0.29 -8.43
N ASN A 112 -2.58 -1.29 -8.48
CA ASN A 112 -1.75 -1.56 -9.64
C ASN A 112 -2.59 -1.92 -10.89
N LEU A 113 -3.66 -2.71 -10.74
CA LEU A 113 -4.55 -3.09 -11.83
C LEU A 113 -5.46 -1.94 -12.30
N LEU A 114 -5.77 -0.96 -11.44
CA LEU A 114 -6.56 0.21 -11.80
C LEU A 114 -5.73 1.25 -12.58
N GLY A 115 -4.43 1.06 -12.65
CA GLY A 115 -3.51 1.92 -13.36
C GLY A 115 -3.69 1.90 -14.88
N GLY A 116 -3.18 2.94 -15.54
CA GLY A 116 -3.14 3.03 -17.00
C GLY A 116 -3.64 4.35 -17.57
N PHE A 117 -4.23 5.22 -16.76
CA PHE A 117 -4.64 6.55 -17.18
C PHE A 117 -3.81 7.62 -16.49
N ASN A 118 -3.44 8.67 -17.23
CA ASN A 118 -2.69 9.80 -16.69
C ASN A 118 -3.40 10.39 -15.48
N GLY A 119 -2.74 10.43 -14.34
CA GLY A 119 -3.25 10.99 -13.10
C GLY A 119 -4.21 10.11 -12.30
N SER A 120 -4.59 8.92 -12.78
CA SER A 120 -5.61 8.10 -12.10
C SER A 120 -5.12 7.57 -10.75
N GLU A 121 -3.98 6.91 -10.71
CA GLU A 121 -3.42 6.30 -9.51
C GLU A 121 -3.01 7.37 -8.50
N ALA A 122 -2.30 8.40 -8.97
CA ALA A 122 -1.89 9.51 -8.11
C ALA A 122 -3.09 10.30 -7.59
N GLY A 123 -4.11 10.53 -8.42
CA GLY A 123 -5.35 11.22 -8.03
C GLY A 123 -6.15 10.44 -6.99
N MET A 124 -6.34 9.14 -7.17
CA MET A 124 -6.97 8.28 -6.16
C MET A 124 -6.13 8.27 -4.88
N GLY A 125 -4.81 8.13 -5.01
CA GLY A 125 -3.88 8.18 -3.89
C GLY A 125 -4.01 9.46 -3.06
N LEU A 126 -4.12 10.63 -3.73
CA LEU A 126 -4.33 11.92 -3.06
C LEU A 126 -5.62 11.92 -2.22
N ILE A 127 -6.71 11.44 -2.78
CA ILE A 127 -8.01 11.47 -2.09
C ILE A 127 -7.98 10.60 -0.82
N TYR A 128 -7.55 9.35 -0.95
CA TYR A 128 -7.63 8.46 0.21
C TYR A 128 -6.52 8.73 1.25
N THR A 129 -5.31 9.13 0.83
CA THR A 129 -4.25 9.48 1.79
C THR A 129 -4.61 10.73 2.59
N LEU A 130 -5.25 11.73 1.96
CA LEU A 130 -5.79 12.88 2.68
C LEU A 130 -6.89 12.46 3.65
N ALA A 131 -7.88 11.69 3.18
CA ALA A 131 -9.01 11.28 4.00
C ALA A 131 -8.58 10.43 5.21
N LEU A 132 -7.73 9.42 5.00
CA LEU A 132 -7.21 8.57 6.06
C LEU A 132 -6.24 9.33 6.97
N GLY A 133 -5.43 10.22 6.42
CA GLY A 133 -4.53 11.08 7.18
C GLY A 133 -5.28 12.01 8.14
N LEU A 134 -6.34 12.67 7.67
CA LEU A 134 -7.19 13.51 8.50
C LEU A 134 -7.96 12.69 9.53
N TYR A 135 -8.51 11.54 9.13
CA TYR A 135 -9.18 10.63 10.06
C TYR A 135 -8.24 10.18 11.18
N ALA A 136 -7.05 9.70 10.83
CA ALA A 136 -6.04 9.27 11.80
C ALA A 136 -5.59 10.42 12.72
N LEU A 137 -5.45 11.64 12.17
CA LEU A 137 -5.09 12.84 12.94
C LEU A 137 -6.16 13.19 13.97
N ILE A 138 -7.44 13.18 13.59
CA ILE A 138 -8.56 13.47 14.48
C ILE A 138 -8.64 12.44 15.62
N HIS A 139 -8.28 11.19 15.36
CA HIS A 139 -8.27 10.12 16.36
C HIS A 139 -6.92 10.01 17.12
N GLY A 140 -5.99 10.93 16.91
CA GLY A 140 -4.71 10.97 17.61
C GLY A 140 -3.77 9.82 17.25
N SER A 141 -3.96 9.16 16.11
CA SER A 141 -3.10 8.05 15.66
C SER A 141 -1.81 8.56 15.01
N ILE A 142 -0.67 7.99 15.39
CA ILE A 142 0.64 8.31 14.81
C ILE A 142 0.71 7.99 13.31
N SER A 143 -0.13 7.06 12.80
CA SER A 143 -0.23 6.72 11.39
C SER A 143 -0.61 7.92 10.50
N SER A 144 -1.22 8.97 11.07
CA SER A 144 -1.53 10.22 10.36
C SER A 144 -0.31 10.81 9.66
N ILE A 145 0.87 10.68 10.27
CA ILE A 145 2.14 11.20 9.73
C ILE A 145 2.45 10.53 8.38
N VAL A 146 2.30 9.21 8.29
CA VAL A 146 2.60 8.46 7.05
C VAL A 146 1.65 8.86 5.93
N PHE A 147 0.35 8.92 6.21
CA PHE A 147 -0.64 9.31 5.22
C PHE A 147 -0.47 10.75 4.74
N LEU A 148 -0.20 11.70 5.64
CA LEU A 148 -0.01 13.11 5.28
C LEU A 148 1.29 13.34 4.51
N ILE A 149 2.36 12.61 4.82
CA ILE A 149 3.61 12.64 4.03
C ILE A 149 3.34 12.07 2.64
N ALA A 150 2.64 10.93 2.52
CA ALA A 150 2.28 10.35 1.24
C ALA A 150 1.42 11.33 0.42
N PHE A 151 0.42 11.97 1.03
CA PHE A 151 -0.38 13.02 0.40
C PHE A 151 0.47 14.17 -0.14
N ALA A 152 1.39 14.71 0.67
CA ALA A 152 2.27 15.81 0.26
C ALA A 152 3.19 15.42 -0.90
N ALA A 153 3.73 14.20 -0.88
CA ALA A 153 4.56 13.68 -1.96
C ALA A 153 3.75 13.51 -3.27
N LEU A 154 2.52 13.01 -3.17
CA LEU A 154 1.62 12.87 -4.31
C LEU A 154 1.18 14.20 -4.90
N LEU A 155 1.03 15.25 -4.08
CA LEU A 155 0.74 16.60 -4.58
C LEU A 155 1.86 17.11 -5.51
N GLY A 156 3.12 16.86 -5.16
CA GLY A 156 4.23 17.20 -6.05
C GLY A 156 4.29 16.30 -7.29
N PHE A 157 3.96 15.02 -7.15
CA PHE A 157 4.00 14.07 -8.25
C PHE A 157 2.90 14.30 -9.28
N ILE A 158 1.67 14.69 -8.86
CA ILE A 158 0.53 14.83 -9.74
C ILE A 158 0.74 15.89 -10.82
N GLU A 159 1.55 16.93 -10.58
CA GLU A 159 1.89 17.95 -11.58
C GLU A 159 2.57 17.36 -12.82
N TYR A 160 3.34 16.27 -12.63
CA TYR A 160 4.05 15.58 -13.71
C TYR A 160 3.25 14.41 -14.28
N ASN A 161 2.32 13.88 -13.50
CA ASN A 161 1.50 12.72 -13.87
C ASN A 161 0.15 13.10 -14.49
N TRP A 162 -0.30 14.37 -14.36
CA TRP A 162 -1.54 14.85 -15.00
C TRP A 162 -1.42 14.89 -16.52
N TYR A 163 -2.57 14.79 -17.19
CA TYR A 163 -2.60 14.78 -18.67
C TYR A 163 -2.11 16.11 -19.27
N PRO A 164 -1.24 16.09 -20.29
CA PRO A 164 -0.47 14.95 -20.78
C PRO A 164 0.70 14.58 -19.85
N ALA A 165 0.71 13.36 -19.34
CA ALA A 165 1.69 12.94 -18.33
C ALA A 165 3.13 12.96 -18.88
N LYS A 166 4.03 13.56 -18.13
CA LYS A 166 5.48 13.53 -18.38
C LYS A 166 6.15 12.33 -17.71
N ILE A 167 5.56 11.86 -16.59
CA ILE A 167 6.04 10.74 -15.79
C ILE A 167 4.82 9.88 -15.45
N LEU A 168 4.94 8.57 -15.63
CA LEU A 168 3.93 7.59 -15.20
C LEU A 168 4.39 6.95 -13.90
N PRO A 169 3.45 6.60 -12.99
CA PRO A 169 3.77 5.80 -11.83
C PRO A 169 4.23 4.41 -12.29
N GLY A 170 5.30 3.89 -11.66
CA GLY A 170 5.69 2.50 -11.83
C GLY A 170 4.95 1.61 -10.84
N ASP A 171 5.22 0.30 -10.92
CA ASP A 171 4.69 -0.69 -9.99
C ASP A 171 5.14 -0.41 -8.55
N SER A 172 6.31 0.23 -8.36
CA SER A 172 6.79 0.70 -7.06
C SER A 172 5.81 1.65 -6.37
N LEU A 173 5.29 2.66 -7.09
CA LEU A 173 4.36 3.63 -6.52
C LEU A 173 2.97 3.04 -6.35
N THR A 174 2.47 2.29 -7.33
CA THR A 174 1.12 1.73 -7.26
C THR A 174 0.97 0.69 -6.13
N TYR A 175 1.96 -0.18 -5.94
CA TYR A 175 1.98 -1.11 -4.81
C TYR A 175 2.11 -0.39 -3.46
N LEU A 176 2.98 0.64 -3.39
CA LEU A 176 3.11 1.46 -2.18
C LEU A 176 1.76 2.06 -1.80
N LEU A 177 1.08 2.67 -2.76
CA LEU A 177 -0.22 3.29 -2.53
C LEU A 177 -1.27 2.30 -2.03
N GLY A 178 -1.28 1.08 -2.54
CA GLY A 178 -2.23 0.06 -2.09
C GLY A 178 -1.91 -0.53 -0.71
N SER A 179 -0.65 -0.40 -0.23
CA SER A 179 -0.22 -0.93 1.07
C SER A 179 -0.32 0.08 2.21
N THR A 180 -0.54 1.37 1.92
CA THR A 180 -0.77 2.42 2.91
C THR A 180 -2.24 2.52 3.28
#